data_89551642f1d73776745ad396ddcb89f0
#
_entry.id   89551642f1d73776745ad396ddcb89f0
#
_cell.length_a   1.000
_cell.length_b   1.000
_cell.length_c   1.000
_cell.angle_alpha   90.00
_cell.angle_beta   90.00
_cell.angle_gamma   90.00
#
_symmetry.space_group_name_H-M   'P 1'
#
loop_
_entity.id
_entity.type
_entity.pdbx_description
1 polymer ?
#
loop_
_entity_poly.entity_id
_entity_poly.type
_entity_poly.pdbx_seq_one_letter_code
_entity_poly.pdbx_strand_id
1 'polypeptide(L)'
;SKDIVTSINNYIPSNNRSQLINSINNTIIADCYNANPTSTLESLTSLNLMKGAKKIAILGDMLELGEQSNLEHQFIVDFVKQKNIDCLLVGSCYNSTKSNFNKFENTDLLIEYLKKKEFKEYIVLLKASRGIQLEKIIEKKIL
;
A
#
# COMPACT_ATOMS: atom_id res chain seq x y z
N SER A 1 -2.64 -13.29 -17.21
CA SER A 1 -3.44 -13.62 -18.36
C SER A 1 -4.65 -12.73 -18.46
N LYS A 2 -5.30 -12.72 -19.59
CA LYS A 2 -6.49 -11.91 -19.79
C LYS A 2 -7.60 -12.30 -18.86
N ASP A 3 -7.76 -13.59 -18.63
CA ASP A 3 -8.82 -14.08 -17.77
C ASP A 3 -8.62 -13.60 -16.34
N ILE A 4 -7.39 -13.53 -15.91
CA ILE A 4 -7.08 -13.03 -14.59
C ILE A 4 -7.50 -11.57 -14.45
N VAL A 5 -7.19 -10.76 -15.46
CA VAL A 5 -7.59 -9.36 -15.44
C VAL A 5 -9.11 -9.23 -15.30
N THR A 6 -9.85 -9.99 -16.09
CA THR A 6 -11.30 -9.93 -16.05
C THR A 6 -11.84 -10.34 -14.68
N SER A 7 -11.33 -11.45 -14.16
CA SER A 7 -11.78 -11.93 -12.86
C SER A 7 -11.51 -10.94 -11.74
N ILE A 8 -10.34 -10.34 -11.79
CA ILE A 8 -9.91 -9.42 -10.74
C ILE A 8 -10.76 -8.16 -10.75
N ASN A 9 -11.12 -7.67 -11.93
CA ASN A 9 -11.92 -6.46 -12.03
C ASN A 9 -13.28 -6.61 -11.36
N ASN A 10 -13.74 -7.84 -11.19
CA ASN A 10 -15.02 -8.10 -10.56
C ASN A 10 -14.89 -8.39 -9.06
N TYR A 11 -13.68 -8.40 -8.55
CA TYR A 11 -13.47 -8.71 -7.16
C TYR A 11 -13.73 -7.48 -6.28
N ILE A 12 -14.70 -7.62 -5.38
CA ILE A 12 -14.99 -6.57 -4.39
C ILE A 12 -15.34 -7.28 -3.10
N PRO A 13 -14.48 -7.16 -2.06
CA PRO A 13 -14.77 -7.79 -0.78
C PRO A 13 -16.04 -7.25 -0.16
N SER A 14 -16.64 -8.01 0.73
CA SER A 14 -17.89 -7.62 1.36
C SER A 14 -17.78 -6.30 2.11
N ASN A 15 -16.60 -5.95 2.62
CA ASN A 15 -16.41 -4.68 3.31
C ASN A 15 -16.09 -3.54 2.36
N ASN A 16 -16.00 -3.81 1.07
CA ASN A 16 -15.84 -2.82 0.01
C ASN A 16 -14.59 -1.97 0.10
N ARG A 17 -13.57 -2.44 0.75
CA ARG A 17 -12.38 -1.62 0.92
C ARG A 17 -11.23 -2.03 0.04
N SER A 18 -11.08 -3.32 -0.20
CA SER A 18 -9.98 -3.83 -1.00
C SER A 18 -10.44 -4.17 -2.40
N GLN A 19 -9.63 -3.84 -3.37
CA GLN A 19 -9.92 -4.11 -4.76
C GLN A 19 -8.67 -4.62 -5.45
N LEU A 20 -8.82 -5.66 -6.25
CA LEU A 20 -7.71 -6.24 -6.97
C LEU A 20 -7.73 -5.71 -8.40
N ILE A 21 -6.62 -5.11 -8.82
CA ILE A 21 -6.52 -4.46 -10.12
C ILE A 21 -5.29 -4.96 -10.85
N ASN A 22 -5.46 -5.41 -12.09
CA ASN A 22 -4.31 -5.73 -12.93
C ASN A 22 -4.01 -4.53 -13.82
N SER A 23 -2.87 -3.90 -13.57
CA SER A 23 -2.36 -2.88 -14.48
C SER A 23 -1.55 -3.58 -15.58
N ILE A 24 -1.00 -2.80 -16.49
CA ILE A 24 -0.22 -3.36 -17.58
C ILE A 24 0.99 -4.14 -17.03
N ASN A 25 1.63 -3.63 -16.00
CA ASN A 25 2.88 -4.20 -15.51
C ASN A 25 2.76 -4.88 -14.15
N ASN A 26 1.73 -4.60 -13.37
CA ASN A 26 1.68 -5.02 -11.97
C ASN A 26 0.27 -5.46 -11.56
N THR A 27 0.22 -6.20 -10.46
CA THR A 27 -1.04 -6.52 -9.80
C THR A 27 -1.15 -5.62 -8.57
N ILE A 28 -2.23 -4.86 -8.47
CA ILE A 28 -2.41 -3.89 -7.40
C ILE A 28 -3.54 -4.32 -6.49
N ILE A 29 -3.25 -4.38 -5.20
CA ILE A 29 -4.28 -4.58 -4.18
C ILE A 29 -4.55 -3.20 -3.60
N ALA A 30 -5.68 -2.60 -3.99
CA ALA A 30 -5.98 -1.23 -3.62
C ALA A 30 -6.94 -1.17 -2.45
N ASP A 31 -6.51 -0.55 -1.38
CA ASP A 31 -7.33 -0.30 -0.20
C ASP A 31 -7.00 1.11 0.28
N CYS A 32 -7.50 2.08 -0.47
CA CYS A 32 -7.11 3.48 -0.29
C CYS A 32 -8.13 4.31 0.48
N TYR A 33 -9.16 3.69 1.02
CA TYR A 33 -10.23 4.43 1.66
C TYR A 33 -10.18 4.46 3.16
N ASN A 34 -9.60 3.45 3.77
CA ASN A 34 -9.56 3.37 5.21
C ASN A 34 -8.39 2.52 5.64
N ALA A 35 -7.71 2.98 6.67
CA ALA A 35 -6.60 2.23 7.23
C ALA A 35 -6.59 2.43 8.73
N ASN A 36 -6.56 1.31 9.45
CA ASN A 36 -6.33 1.30 10.88
C ASN A 36 -5.33 0.18 11.16
N PRO A 37 -4.81 0.10 12.38
CA PRO A 37 -3.77 -0.91 12.65
C PRO A 37 -4.20 -2.34 12.33
N THR A 38 -5.42 -2.71 12.69
CA THR A 38 -5.90 -4.06 12.45
C THR A 38 -6.00 -4.37 10.97
N SER A 39 -6.66 -3.50 10.20
CA SER A 39 -6.85 -3.76 8.77
C SER A 39 -5.52 -3.70 8.02
N THR A 40 -4.61 -2.85 8.46
CA THR A 40 -3.29 -2.76 7.82
C THR A 40 -2.50 -4.04 8.06
N LEU A 41 -2.52 -4.57 9.28
CA LEU A 41 -1.85 -5.85 9.55
C LEU A 41 -2.46 -6.98 8.76
N GLU A 42 -3.78 -7.00 8.63
CA GLU A 42 -4.45 -8.04 7.84
C GLU A 42 -4.01 -7.99 6.39
N SER A 43 -3.97 -6.78 5.82
CA SER A 43 -3.56 -6.62 4.43
C SER A 43 -2.11 -7.04 4.23
N LEU A 44 -1.23 -6.67 5.15
CA LEU A 44 0.18 -7.03 5.07
C LEU A 44 0.38 -8.53 5.22
N THR A 45 -0.38 -9.16 6.10
CA THR A 45 -0.30 -10.60 6.28
C THR A 45 -0.73 -11.32 5.01
N SER A 46 -1.81 -10.85 4.39
CA SER A 46 -2.27 -11.43 3.13
C SER A 46 -1.22 -11.26 2.04
N LEU A 47 -0.64 -10.08 1.94
CA LEU A 47 0.41 -9.82 0.96
C LEU A 47 1.59 -10.76 1.18
N ASN A 48 1.99 -10.95 2.42
CA ASN A 48 3.13 -11.78 2.75
C ASN A 48 2.92 -13.24 2.36
N LEU A 49 1.68 -13.69 2.35
CA LEU A 49 1.36 -15.08 1.99
C LEU A 49 1.27 -15.32 0.50
N MET A 50 1.21 -14.28 -0.30
CA MET A 50 1.16 -14.44 -1.75
C MET A 50 2.51 -14.90 -2.27
N LYS A 51 2.48 -15.69 -3.35
CA LYS A 51 3.69 -16.31 -3.89
C LYS A 51 3.90 -15.96 -5.33
N GLY A 52 5.14 -16.14 -5.79
CA GLY A 52 5.46 -16.12 -7.21
C GLY A 52 5.77 -14.78 -7.81
N ALA A 53 5.74 -13.71 -7.04
CA ALA A 53 6.02 -12.36 -7.55
C ALA A 53 6.79 -11.57 -6.53
N LYS A 54 7.42 -10.50 -7.00
CA LYS A 54 7.98 -9.50 -6.11
C LYS A 54 6.83 -8.75 -5.45
N LYS A 55 7.03 -8.34 -4.22
CA LYS A 55 5.96 -7.68 -3.46
C LYS A 55 6.46 -6.37 -2.89
N ILE A 56 5.58 -5.38 -2.87
CA ILE A 56 5.90 -4.12 -2.22
C ILE A 56 4.62 -3.56 -1.60
N ALA A 57 4.74 -3.00 -0.41
CA ALA A 57 3.64 -2.34 0.26
C ALA A 57 3.87 -0.84 0.21
N ILE A 58 2.86 -0.11 -0.22
CA ILE A 58 2.86 1.36 -0.17
C ILE A 58 1.84 1.72 0.89
N LEU A 59 2.33 2.19 2.03
CA LEU A 59 1.51 2.45 3.18
C LEU A 59 1.42 3.94 3.43
N GLY A 60 0.20 4.45 3.50
CA GLY A 60 -0.04 5.83 3.87
C GLY A 60 -0.60 5.93 5.27
N ASP A 61 -0.55 7.13 5.83
CA ASP A 61 -0.94 7.36 7.21
C ASP A 61 -2.30 6.76 7.56
N MET A 62 -2.35 6.24 8.78
CA MET A 62 -3.60 5.86 9.42
C MET A 62 -4.04 7.06 10.26
N LEU A 63 -5.08 7.74 9.80
CA LEU A 63 -5.53 8.96 10.43
C LEU A 63 -6.48 8.67 11.59
N GLU A 64 -6.68 9.66 12.43
CA GLU A 64 -7.65 9.60 13.54
C GLU A 64 -7.29 8.63 14.67
N LEU A 65 -6.00 8.33 14.84
CA LEU A 65 -5.55 7.47 15.92
C LEU A 65 -5.24 8.23 17.22
N GLY A 66 -5.21 9.56 17.15
CA GLY A 66 -4.94 10.37 18.32
C GLY A 66 -3.57 10.11 18.91
N GLU A 67 -3.51 9.99 20.23
CA GLU A 67 -2.25 9.84 20.94
C GLU A 67 -1.52 8.54 20.63
N GLN A 68 -2.23 7.54 20.14
CA GLN A 68 -1.63 6.24 19.82
C GLN A 68 -0.96 6.24 18.45
N SER A 69 -1.10 7.32 17.69
CA SER A 69 -0.64 7.35 16.30
C SER A 69 0.82 6.95 16.14
N ASN A 70 1.71 7.54 16.92
CA ASN A 70 3.15 7.26 16.77
C ASN A 70 3.47 5.79 17.05
N LEU A 71 2.89 5.24 18.10
CA LEU A 71 3.14 3.85 18.45
C LEU A 71 2.59 2.90 17.40
N GLU A 72 1.40 3.18 16.92
CA GLU A 72 0.78 2.29 15.94
C GLU A 72 1.50 2.31 14.60
N HIS A 73 1.91 3.50 14.15
CA HIS A 73 2.66 3.57 12.90
C HIS A 73 4.01 2.87 13.03
N GLN A 74 4.69 3.05 14.15
CA GLN A 74 5.96 2.38 14.35
C GLN A 74 5.77 0.86 14.42
N PHE A 75 4.70 0.40 15.04
CA PHE A 75 4.41 -1.02 15.12
C PHE A 75 4.27 -1.63 13.71
N ILE A 76 3.53 -0.93 12.84
CA ILE A 76 3.36 -1.40 11.45
C ILE A 76 4.71 -1.47 10.74
N VAL A 77 5.52 -0.42 10.88
CA VAL A 77 6.83 -0.36 10.23
C VAL A 77 7.71 -1.52 10.71
N ASP A 78 7.71 -1.78 12.01
CA ASP A 78 8.49 -2.88 12.58
C ASP A 78 8.00 -4.24 12.05
N PHE A 79 6.70 -4.39 11.92
CA PHE A 79 6.13 -5.62 11.37
C PHE A 79 6.58 -5.85 9.93
N VAL A 80 6.52 -4.81 9.10
CA VAL A 80 6.95 -4.89 7.71
C VAL A 80 8.41 -5.29 7.62
N LYS A 81 9.24 -4.67 8.45
CA LYS A 81 10.66 -4.96 8.48
C LYS A 81 10.90 -6.40 8.90
N GLN A 82 10.20 -6.87 9.92
CA GLN A 82 10.37 -8.23 10.41
C GLN A 82 9.97 -9.26 9.35
N LYS A 83 8.97 -8.95 8.53
CA LYS A 83 8.51 -9.85 7.48
C LYS A 83 9.30 -9.72 6.17
N ASN A 84 10.28 -8.82 6.14
CA ASN A 84 11.09 -8.58 4.95
C ASN A 84 10.27 -8.19 3.72
N ILE A 85 9.26 -7.35 3.93
CA ILE A 85 8.43 -6.83 2.85
C ILE A 85 9.02 -5.49 2.42
N ASP A 86 9.25 -5.32 1.11
CA ASP A 86 9.65 -4.00 0.59
C ASP A 86 8.52 -3.02 0.83
N CYS A 87 8.86 -1.79 1.19
CA CYS A 87 7.84 -0.84 1.61
C CYS A 87 8.21 0.59 1.27
N LEU A 88 7.20 1.37 0.88
CA LEU A 88 7.31 2.81 0.74
C LEU A 88 6.27 3.43 1.68
N LEU A 89 6.64 4.50 2.35
CA LEU A 89 5.80 5.11 3.38
C LEU A 89 5.41 6.53 2.99
N VAL A 90 4.15 6.88 3.21
CA VAL A 90 3.59 8.17 2.78
C VAL A 90 2.84 8.84 3.92
N GLY A 91 3.19 10.09 4.18
CA GLY A 91 2.48 10.91 5.15
C GLY A 91 3.33 11.27 6.34
N SER A 92 2.89 12.29 7.07
CA SER A 92 3.66 12.81 8.19
C SER A 92 3.78 11.83 9.34
N CYS A 93 2.78 10.98 9.55
CA CYS A 93 2.84 10.01 10.62
C CYS A 93 3.91 8.95 10.37
N TYR A 94 3.89 8.36 9.19
CA TYR A 94 4.94 7.40 8.85
C TYR A 94 6.30 8.07 8.71
N ASN A 95 6.31 9.33 8.29
CA ASN A 95 7.56 10.06 8.17
C ASN A 95 8.27 10.20 9.51
N SER A 96 7.52 10.19 10.59
CA SER A 96 8.06 10.28 11.94
C SER A 96 8.54 8.95 12.50
N THR A 97 8.29 7.84 11.79
CA THR A 97 8.74 6.54 12.26
C THR A 97 10.22 6.34 11.98
N LYS A 98 10.81 5.36 12.64
CA LYS A 98 12.22 5.04 12.48
C LYS A 98 12.38 3.79 11.63
N SER A 99 13.03 3.94 10.48
CA SER A 99 13.32 2.81 9.60
C SER A 99 14.19 3.30 8.46
N ASN A 100 14.64 2.35 7.63
CA ASN A 100 15.40 2.66 6.43
C ASN A 100 14.52 2.69 5.18
N PHE A 101 13.20 2.53 5.32
CA PHE A 101 12.30 2.61 4.18
C PHE A 101 12.24 4.05 3.66
N ASN A 102 12.04 4.18 2.36
CA ASN A 102 11.85 5.51 1.76
C ASN A 102 10.52 6.08 2.23
N LYS A 103 10.55 7.34 2.59
CA LYS A 103 9.40 8.06 3.14
C LYS A 103 9.10 9.29 2.30
N PHE A 104 7.82 9.58 2.15
CA PHE A 104 7.35 10.71 1.35
C PHE A 104 6.31 11.49 2.14
N GLU A 105 6.40 12.82 2.10
CA GLU A 105 5.47 13.67 2.81
C GLU A 105 4.03 13.47 2.34
N ASN A 106 3.87 13.26 1.04
CA ASN A 106 2.53 13.14 0.45
C ASN A 106 2.58 12.26 -0.78
N THR A 107 1.40 11.96 -1.31
CA THR A 107 1.27 11.07 -2.45
C THR A 107 1.91 11.65 -3.72
N ASP A 108 1.85 12.97 -3.90
CA ASP A 108 2.43 13.58 -5.10
C ASP A 108 3.94 13.35 -5.15
N LEU A 109 4.62 13.47 -4.02
CA LEU A 109 6.06 13.21 -3.97
C LEU A 109 6.36 11.73 -4.23
N LEU A 110 5.53 10.84 -3.73
CA LEU A 110 5.66 9.43 -4.01
C LEU A 110 5.53 9.17 -5.52
N ILE A 111 4.55 9.80 -6.15
CA ILE A 111 4.32 9.62 -7.58
C ILE A 111 5.55 10.04 -8.39
N GLU A 112 6.18 11.16 -8.02
CA GLU A 112 7.39 11.57 -8.72
C GLU A 112 8.51 10.54 -8.58
N TYR A 113 8.63 9.93 -7.43
CA TYR A 113 9.59 8.86 -7.22
C TYR A 113 9.25 7.64 -8.09
N LEU A 114 7.98 7.25 -8.11
CA LEU A 114 7.56 6.07 -8.85
C LEU A 114 7.75 6.24 -10.35
N LYS A 115 7.59 7.45 -10.86
CA LYS A 115 7.80 7.72 -12.29
C LYS A 115 9.23 7.44 -12.73
N LYS A 116 10.17 7.53 -11.81
CA LYS A 116 11.58 7.33 -12.12
C LYS A 116 12.04 5.90 -11.86
N LYS A 117 11.14 5.04 -11.41
CA LYS A 117 11.43 3.65 -11.12
C LYS A 117 10.70 2.75 -12.10
N GLU A 118 11.20 1.54 -12.21
CA GLU A 118 10.59 0.56 -13.09
C GLU A 118 10.07 -0.58 -12.23
N PHE A 119 8.76 -0.59 -12.01
CA PHE A 119 8.11 -1.67 -11.28
C PHE A 119 7.37 -2.54 -12.28
N LYS A 120 7.82 -3.78 -12.43
CA LYS A 120 7.19 -4.74 -13.33
C LYS A 120 7.04 -6.06 -12.62
N GLU A 121 5.88 -6.68 -12.78
CA GLU A 121 5.56 -7.99 -12.22
C GLU A 121 5.60 -7.99 -10.70
N TYR A 122 5.24 -6.84 -10.12
CA TYR A 122 5.09 -6.73 -8.68
C TYR A 122 3.64 -6.96 -8.28
N ILE A 123 3.47 -7.46 -7.06
CA ILE A 123 2.21 -7.34 -6.35
C ILE A 123 2.39 -6.13 -5.45
N VAL A 124 1.54 -5.12 -5.65
CA VAL A 124 1.64 -3.85 -4.94
C VAL A 124 0.42 -3.69 -4.05
N LEU A 125 0.64 -3.56 -2.74
CA LEU A 125 -0.43 -3.23 -1.81
C LEU A 125 -0.46 -1.72 -1.63
N LEU A 126 -1.63 -1.11 -1.84
CA LEU A 126 -1.86 0.30 -1.54
C LEU A 126 -2.80 0.35 -0.34
N LYS A 127 -2.34 0.85 0.79
CA LYS A 127 -3.14 0.88 2.01
C LYS A 127 -2.95 2.20 2.75
N ALA A 128 -4.02 2.98 2.88
CA ALA A 128 -3.94 4.29 3.54
C ALA A 128 -5.33 4.78 3.90
N SER A 129 -5.38 5.76 4.79
CA SER A 129 -6.61 6.52 5.02
C SER A 129 -6.95 7.34 3.78
N ARG A 130 -8.22 7.63 3.62
CA ARG A 130 -8.71 8.34 2.43
C ARG A 130 -7.98 9.66 2.19
N GLY A 131 -7.69 10.40 3.25
CA GLY A 131 -7.06 11.71 3.12
C GLY A 131 -5.67 11.68 2.49
N ILE A 132 -5.01 10.52 2.44
CA ILE A 132 -3.70 10.41 1.83
C ILE A 132 -3.81 10.37 0.31
N GLN A 133 -4.94 9.90 -0.22
CA GLN A 133 -5.25 9.89 -1.64
C GLN A 133 -4.32 9.01 -2.47
N LEU A 134 -3.99 7.82 -1.97
CA LEU A 134 -3.17 6.88 -2.73
C LEU A 134 -3.84 6.44 -4.04
N GLU A 135 -5.15 6.59 -4.16
CA GLU A 135 -5.85 6.23 -5.39
C GLU A 135 -5.36 7.04 -6.59
N LYS A 136 -4.68 8.16 -6.38
CA LYS A 136 -4.08 8.91 -7.47
C LYS A 136 -3.09 8.07 -8.27
N ILE A 137 -2.44 7.12 -7.61
CA ILE A 137 -1.49 6.23 -8.28
C ILE A 137 -2.20 5.42 -9.35
N ILE A 138 -3.41 4.95 -9.02
CA ILE A 138 -4.20 4.16 -9.94
C ILE A 138 -4.79 5.04 -11.04
N GLU A 139 -5.37 6.17 -10.64
CA GLU A 139 -6.02 7.08 -11.59
C GLU A 139 -5.06 7.61 -12.64
N LYS A 140 -3.84 7.87 -12.23
CA LYS A 140 -2.82 8.38 -13.15
C LYS A 140 -2.01 7.29 -13.83
N LYS A 141 -2.38 6.04 -13.59
CA LYS A 141 -1.73 4.88 -14.22
C LYS A 141 -0.22 4.87 -13.99
N ILE A 142 0.18 5.18 -12.76
CA ILE A 142 1.60 5.24 -12.42
C ILE A 142 2.22 3.84 -12.32
N LEU A 143 1.47 2.85 -11.90
CA LEU A 143 1.89 1.46 -11.79
C LEU A 143 1.04 0.58 -12.72
#